data_68b9956ba866b531b34000b6d49fb690
#
_entry.id   68b9956ba866b531b34000b6d49fb690
#
_cell.length_a   1.000
_cell.length_b   1.000
_cell.length_c   1.000
_cell.angle_alpha   90.00
_cell.angle_beta   90.00
_cell.angle_gamma   90.00
#
_symmetry.space_group_name_H-M   'P 1'
#
loop_
_entity.id
_entity.type
_entity.pdbx_description
1 polymer ?
#
loop_
_entity_poly.entity_id
_entity_poly.type
_entity_poly.pdbx_seq_one_letter_code
_entity_poly.pdbx_strand_id
1 'polypeptide(L)'
;MIQDLLSNHSRHDVGTAPCDTIGIVIANLEPIVRYLLQIPEEISSIGILSTRIGTGTVVVAIDEAVKRTNTVFLKFELSRDTEGYGGPGTLLVIGSQDVNDCYEAIHYSLDYVPKYARNIFINEVGPLEIATTARAGVVLNGIFGIPLNKAFGFTAVGPAGIGLVTADSILKESPIKITFIETPATLTYNNQVTVTFTGDYSAVKKASTLVYDKWSALAATLGSEPESIYTFGQPDSSCQCIMF
;
A
#
# COMPACT_ATOMS: atom_id res chain seq x y z
N MET A 1 -10.39 12.32 33.14
CA MET A 1 -11.69 12.22 32.42
C MET A 1 -11.52 11.87 30.94
N ILE A 2 -10.64 12.49 30.14
CA ILE A 2 -10.36 12.03 28.75
C ILE A 2 -9.46 10.77 28.75
N GLN A 3 -8.48 10.68 29.65
CA GLN A 3 -7.66 9.48 29.82
C GLN A 3 -8.43 8.27 30.35
N ASP A 4 -9.46 8.47 31.16
CA ASP A 4 -10.29 7.38 31.68
C ASP A 4 -11.30 6.84 30.64
N LEU A 5 -11.68 7.66 29.67
CA LEU A 5 -12.48 7.23 28.50
C LEU A 5 -11.67 6.39 27.52
N LEU A 6 -10.36 6.55 27.48
CA LEU A 6 -9.45 5.77 26.64
C LEU A 6 -9.04 4.43 27.30
N SER A 7 -9.14 4.32 28.63
CA SER A 7 -8.70 3.13 29.38
C SER A 7 -9.71 1.99 29.43
N ASN A 8 -10.94 2.22 28.98
CA ASN A 8 -12.02 1.21 29.09
C ASN A 8 -12.48 0.65 27.74
N HIS A 9 -11.79 0.97 26.66
CA HIS A 9 -12.16 0.50 25.32
C HIS A 9 -11.04 -0.38 24.76
N SER A 10 -11.45 -1.49 24.25
CA SER A 10 -10.75 -2.58 23.56
C SER A 10 -9.89 -2.16 22.33
N ARG A 11 -9.41 -0.92 22.30
CA ARG A 11 -8.55 -0.39 21.25
C ARG A 11 -7.10 -0.40 21.71
N HIS A 12 -6.25 -0.97 20.89
CA HIS A 12 -4.83 -0.98 21.13
C HIS A 12 -4.07 -0.43 19.94
N ASP A 13 -3.39 0.69 20.10
CA ASP A 13 -2.40 1.14 19.14
C ASP A 13 -1.25 0.15 19.14
N VAL A 14 -0.94 -0.40 17.95
CA VAL A 14 0.22 -1.28 17.79
C VAL A 14 1.45 -0.45 17.44
N GLY A 15 1.29 0.63 16.69
CA GLY A 15 2.39 1.52 16.37
C GLY A 15 2.22 2.24 15.04
N THR A 16 3.31 2.86 14.61
CA THR A 16 3.41 3.61 13.35
C THR A 16 4.60 3.14 12.52
N ALA A 17 4.55 3.42 11.23
CA ALA A 17 5.63 3.16 10.29
C ALA A 17 5.75 4.34 9.29
N PRO A 18 6.81 4.39 8.45
CA PRO A 18 6.91 5.39 7.38
C PRO A 18 5.66 5.48 6.51
N CYS A 19 5.53 6.55 5.75
CA CYS A 19 4.39 6.81 4.86
C CYS A 19 3.10 7.17 5.62
N ASP A 20 3.23 7.79 6.80
CA ASP A 20 2.11 8.10 7.69
C ASP A 20 1.23 6.86 7.94
N THR A 21 1.89 5.73 8.15
CA THR A 21 1.23 4.45 8.38
C THR A 21 0.94 4.25 9.87
N ILE A 22 -0.28 3.85 10.19
CA ILE A 22 -0.70 3.50 11.55
C ILE A 22 -1.26 2.07 11.57
N GLY A 23 -0.88 1.31 12.58
CA GLY A 23 -1.41 -0.01 12.90
C GLY A 23 -2.25 0.01 14.16
N ILE A 24 -3.47 -0.50 14.09
CA ILE A 24 -4.44 -0.51 15.19
C ILE A 24 -5.06 -1.89 15.28
N VAL A 25 -5.34 -2.35 16.50
CA VAL A 25 -6.13 -3.56 16.76
C VAL A 25 -7.34 -3.20 17.59
N ILE A 26 -8.50 -3.70 17.18
CA ILE A 26 -9.75 -3.62 17.95
C ILE A 26 -10.09 -5.04 18.41
N ALA A 27 -9.97 -5.28 19.72
CA ALA A 27 -10.44 -6.51 20.33
C ALA A 27 -11.96 -6.44 20.60
N ASN A 28 -12.64 -7.58 20.47
CA ASN A 28 -14.09 -7.67 20.75
C ASN A 28 -14.91 -6.59 20.02
N LEU A 29 -14.84 -6.63 18.71
CA LEU A 29 -15.54 -5.68 17.84
C LEU A 29 -17.03 -5.62 18.18
N GLU A 30 -17.54 -4.42 18.40
CA GLU A 30 -18.95 -4.19 18.71
C GLU A 30 -19.86 -4.75 17.60
N PRO A 31 -20.94 -5.48 17.96
CA PRO A 31 -21.80 -6.15 16.99
C PRO A 31 -22.36 -5.22 15.91
N ILE A 32 -22.70 -3.97 16.26
CA ILE A 32 -23.22 -3.01 15.29
C ILE A 32 -22.14 -2.57 14.30
N VAL A 33 -20.90 -2.41 14.74
CA VAL A 33 -19.76 -2.06 13.88
C VAL A 33 -19.45 -3.23 12.94
N ARG A 34 -19.45 -4.47 13.47
CA ARG A 34 -19.30 -5.70 12.67
C ARG A 34 -20.34 -5.77 11.56
N TYR A 35 -21.61 -5.56 11.92
CA TYR A 35 -22.73 -5.59 10.96
C TYR A 35 -22.57 -4.53 9.86
N LEU A 36 -22.27 -3.28 10.23
CA LEU A 36 -22.11 -2.18 9.28
C LEU A 36 -20.89 -2.35 8.35
N LEU A 37 -19.83 -2.97 8.85
CA LEU A 37 -18.65 -3.29 8.05
C LEU A 37 -18.76 -4.60 7.29
N GLN A 38 -19.86 -5.35 7.45
CA GLN A 38 -20.13 -6.66 6.84
C GLN A 38 -19.04 -7.70 7.17
N ILE A 39 -18.53 -7.65 8.41
CA ILE A 39 -17.53 -8.59 8.92
C ILE A 39 -18.25 -9.87 9.40
N PRO A 40 -17.75 -11.07 9.02
CA PRO A 40 -18.33 -12.35 9.44
C PRO A 40 -18.46 -12.48 10.96
N GLU A 41 -19.52 -13.18 11.42
CA GLU A 41 -19.81 -13.31 12.85
C GLU A 41 -18.72 -14.02 13.64
N GLU A 42 -18.02 -14.95 13.02
CA GLU A 42 -16.91 -15.67 13.62
C GLU A 42 -15.68 -14.81 13.90
N ILE A 43 -15.58 -13.61 13.32
CA ILE A 43 -14.48 -12.68 13.55
C ILE A 43 -14.80 -11.81 14.76
N SER A 44 -14.06 -11.99 15.85
CA SER A 44 -14.23 -11.21 17.07
C SER A 44 -13.33 -9.98 17.15
N SER A 45 -12.18 -10.02 16.49
CA SER A 45 -11.17 -8.96 16.55
C SER A 45 -10.71 -8.58 15.15
N ILE A 46 -10.33 -7.31 14.97
CA ILE A 46 -9.80 -6.82 13.70
C ILE A 46 -8.47 -6.10 13.89
N GLY A 47 -7.59 -6.27 12.92
CA GLY A 47 -6.39 -5.49 12.73
C GLY A 47 -6.58 -4.51 11.57
N ILE A 48 -6.16 -3.29 11.76
CA ILE A 48 -6.27 -2.19 10.80
C ILE A 48 -4.87 -1.69 10.48
N LEU A 49 -4.54 -1.61 9.20
CA LEU A 49 -3.37 -0.91 8.70
C LEU A 49 -3.84 0.20 7.78
N SER A 50 -3.54 1.44 8.13
CA SER A 50 -3.93 2.60 7.35
C SER A 50 -2.73 3.48 7.05
N THR A 51 -2.65 4.01 5.84
CA THR A 51 -1.55 4.88 5.40
C THR A 51 -2.06 6.03 4.54
N ARG A 52 -1.30 7.13 4.47
CA ARG A 52 -1.59 8.23 3.55
C ARG A 52 -0.95 8.06 2.19
N ILE A 53 0.21 7.43 2.13
CA ILE A 53 0.94 7.15 0.88
C ILE A 53 1.48 5.73 0.92
N GLY A 54 1.85 5.18 -0.22
CA GLY A 54 2.51 3.88 -0.26
C GLY A 54 1.52 2.70 -0.27
N THR A 55 0.51 2.75 -1.12
CA THR A 55 -0.47 1.68 -1.29
C THR A 55 0.17 0.32 -1.56
N GLY A 56 1.06 0.24 -2.55
CA GLY A 56 1.75 -1.00 -2.89
C GLY A 56 2.60 -1.53 -1.73
N THR A 57 3.24 -0.62 -1.01
CA THR A 57 4.05 -0.91 0.18
C THR A 57 3.24 -1.60 1.26
N VAL A 58 2.10 -1.02 1.66
CA VAL A 58 1.29 -1.58 2.77
C VAL A 58 0.52 -2.83 2.35
N VAL A 59 0.10 -2.93 1.08
CA VAL A 59 -0.57 -4.14 0.59
C VAL A 59 0.39 -5.34 0.56
N VAL A 60 1.65 -5.14 0.17
CA VAL A 60 2.66 -6.20 0.26
C VAL A 60 2.98 -6.53 1.72
N ALA A 61 3.08 -5.53 2.58
CA ALA A 61 3.36 -5.76 4.01
C ALA A 61 2.27 -6.60 4.68
N ILE A 62 0.99 -6.26 4.47
CA ILE A 62 -0.13 -7.02 5.04
C ILE A 62 -0.26 -8.42 4.42
N ASP A 63 0.02 -8.58 3.13
CA ASP A 63 0.04 -9.91 2.48
C ASP A 63 1.10 -10.83 3.09
N GLU A 64 2.27 -10.30 3.41
CA GLU A 64 3.33 -11.06 4.11
C GLU A 64 2.93 -11.39 5.55
N ALA A 65 2.20 -10.53 6.23
CA ALA A 65 1.73 -10.76 7.59
C ALA A 65 0.63 -11.84 7.63
N VAL A 66 -0.37 -11.76 6.76
CA VAL A 66 -1.47 -12.74 6.67
C VAL A 66 -0.96 -14.14 6.34
N LYS A 67 0.12 -14.27 5.56
CA LYS A 67 0.77 -15.59 5.30
C LYS A 67 1.39 -16.24 6.55
N ARG A 68 1.56 -15.51 7.63
CA ARG A 68 2.29 -15.94 8.85
C ARG A 68 1.43 -16.06 10.08
N THR A 69 0.18 -15.59 10.00
CA THR A 69 -0.75 -15.55 11.12
C THR A 69 -2.06 -16.24 10.75
N ASN A 70 -2.91 -16.53 11.73
CA ASN A 70 -4.25 -17.07 11.49
C ASN A 70 -5.27 -15.95 11.24
N THR A 71 -4.86 -14.88 10.57
CA THR A 71 -5.76 -13.81 10.19
C THR A 71 -6.33 -14.03 8.80
N VAL A 72 -7.53 -13.49 8.58
CA VAL A 72 -8.18 -13.45 7.27
C VAL A 72 -8.21 -12.02 6.76
N PHE A 73 -8.05 -11.86 5.45
CA PHE A 73 -8.21 -10.58 4.80
C PHE A 73 -9.71 -10.25 4.70
N LEU A 74 -10.10 -9.05 5.13
CA LEU A 74 -11.49 -8.61 5.16
C LEU A 74 -11.77 -7.49 4.18
N LYS A 75 -10.92 -6.44 4.14
CA LYS A 75 -11.25 -5.24 3.41
C LYS A 75 -10.01 -4.51 2.89
N PHE A 76 -10.15 -3.94 1.70
CA PHE A 76 -9.21 -2.99 1.10
C PHE A 76 -10.00 -1.81 0.54
N GLU A 77 -9.62 -0.62 0.92
CA GLU A 77 -10.17 0.62 0.37
C GLU A 77 -9.04 1.58 0.03
N LEU A 78 -9.14 2.18 -1.14
CA LEU A 78 -8.35 3.35 -1.51
C LEU A 78 -9.12 4.58 -1.07
N SER A 79 -8.60 5.26 -0.07
CA SER A 79 -9.18 6.53 0.38
C SER A 79 -8.91 7.59 -0.68
N ARG A 80 -9.94 8.35 -1.00
CA ARG A 80 -9.84 9.50 -1.92
C ARG A 80 -9.84 10.76 -1.09
N ASP A 81 -8.74 11.49 -1.10
CA ASP A 81 -8.71 12.81 -0.49
C ASP A 81 -9.14 13.85 -1.52
N THR A 82 -10.23 14.55 -1.22
CA THR A 82 -10.83 15.55 -2.12
C THR A 82 -10.20 16.93 -1.97
N GLU A 83 -9.38 17.14 -0.96
CA GLU A 83 -8.83 18.47 -0.63
C GLU A 83 -7.33 18.63 -0.91
N GLY A 84 -6.73 17.70 -1.64
CA GLY A 84 -5.34 17.82 -2.09
C GLY A 84 -4.29 17.54 -1.03
N TYR A 85 -4.64 16.91 0.06
CA TYR A 85 -3.73 16.58 1.16
C TYR A 85 -3.06 15.20 1.01
N GLY A 86 -2.30 15.05 -0.04
CA GLY A 86 -1.51 13.84 -0.25
C GLY A 86 -2.30 12.73 -0.94
N GLY A 87 -1.63 11.90 -1.64
CA GLY A 87 -2.16 10.86 -2.52
C GLY A 87 -3.25 9.95 -1.92
N PRO A 88 -3.71 8.96 -2.66
CA PRO A 88 -4.72 8.04 -2.18
C PRO A 88 -4.22 7.32 -0.93
N GLY A 89 -4.88 7.55 0.19
CA GLY A 89 -4.67 6.78 1.39
C GLY A 89 -5.13 5.33 1.19
N THR A 90 -4.70 4.44 2.05
CA THR A 90 -5.09 3.04 2.01
C THR A 90 -5.62 2.60 3.36
N LEU A 91 -6.76 1.92 3.34
CA LEU A 91 -7.31 1.22 4.49
C LEU A 91 -7.30 -0.28 4.21
N LEU A 92 -6.61 -1.03 5.05
CA LEU A 92 -6.60 -2.49 5.05
C LEU A 92 -7.15 -3.01 6.37
N VAL A 93 -8.05 -3.99 6.30
CA VAL A 93 -8.64 -4.63 7.48
C VAL A 93 -8.44 -6.14 7.36
N ILE A 94 -7.91 -6.71 8.42
CA ILE A 94 -7.79 -8.16 8.64
C ILE A 94 -8.58 -8.54 9.89
N GLY A 95 -8.89 -9.80 10.06
CA GLY A 95 -9.63 -10.27 11.23
C GLY A 95 -9.21 -11.64 11.70
N SER A 96 -9.48 -11.93 12.97
CA SER A 96 -9.32 -13.25 13.59
C SER A 96 -10.29 -13.43 14.74
N GLN A 97 -10.49 -14.67 15.14
CA GLN A 97 -11.14 -14.99 16.41
C GLN A 97 -10.21 -14.69 17.60
N ASP A 98 -8.90 -14.82 17.40
CA ASP A 98 -7.90 -14.50 18.42
C ASP A 98 -7.30 -13.10 18.17
N VAL A 99 -7.43 -12.24 19.16
CA VAL A 99 -6.89 -10.88 19.11
C VAL A 99 -5.35 -10.87 18.94
N ASN A 100 -4.65 -11.87 19.46
CA ASN A 100 -3.20 -11.97 19.33
C ASN A 100 -2.75 -12.17 17.89
N ASP A 101 -3.51 -12.92 17.08
CA ASP A 101 -3.24 -13.05 15.66
C ASP A 101 -3.30 -11.68 14.94
N CYS A 102 -4.29 -10.85 15.32
CA CYS A 102 -4.39 -9.48 14.80
C CYS A 102 -3.19 -8.62 15.22
N TYR A 103 -2.76 -8.73 16.49
CA TYR A 103 -1.58 -8.02 16.98
C TYR A 103 -0.32 -8.44 16.23
N GLU A 104 -0.07 -9.73 16.11
CA GLU A 104 1.09 -10.24 15.39
C GLU A 104 1.07 -9.78 13.93
N ALA A 105 -0.06 -9.89 13.24
CA ALA A 105 -0.17 -9.49 11.84
C ALA A 105 0.09 -8.00 11.64
N ILE A 106 -0.49 -7.12 12.49
CA ILE A 106 -0.26 -5.69 12.39
C ILE A 106 1.18 -5.33 12.73
N HIS A 107 1.75 -5.96 13.76
CA HIS A 107 3.15 -5.75 14.13
C HIS A 107 4.09 -6.14 12.99
N TYR A 108 3.91 -7.34 12.41
CA TYR A 108 4.66 -7.77 11.23
C TYR A 108 4.50 -6.79 10.06
N SER A 109 3.29 -6.30 9.83
CA SER A 109 3.05 -5.35 8.75
C SER A 109 3.84 -4.06 8.94
N LEU A 110 3.82 -3.49 10.15
CA LEU A 110 4.57 -2.28 10.49
C LEU A 110 6.08 -2.48 10.34
N ASP A 111 6.62 -3.65 10.72
CA ASP A 111 8.03 -3.99 10.55
C ASP A 111 8.44 -4.16 9.07
N TYR A 112 7.48 -4.54 8.21
CA TYR A 112 7.73 -4.70 6.78
C TYR A 112 7.65 -3.40 5.99
N VAL A 113 6.81 -2.45 6.39
CA VAL A 113 6.62 -1.17 5.68
C VAL A 113 7.94 -0.46 5.38
N PRO A 114 8.90 -0.29 6.32
CA PRO A 114 10.17 0.38 6.03
C PRO A 114 10.97 -0.27 4.91
N LYS A 115 10.81 -1.56 4.70
CA LYS A 115 11.51 -2.34 3.68
C LYS A 115 11.09 -1.95 2.26
N TYR A 116 9.79 -1.73 2.09
CA TYR A 116 9.19 -1.44 0.80
C TYR A 116 9.09 0.06 0.52
N ALA A 117 8.94 0.87 1.55
CA ALA A 117 8.89 2.33 1.45
C ALA A 117 10.15 2.96 0.82
N ARG A 118 11.27 2.24 0.80
CA ARG A 118 12.51 2.65 0.13
C ARG A 118 12.38 2.83 -1.39
N ASN A 119 11.35 2.25 -1.99
CA ASN A 119 11.08 2.32 -3.42
C ASN A 119 9.93 3.29 -3.73
N ILE A 120 9.69 4.24 -2.84
CA ILE A 120 8.82 5.38 -3.08
C ILE A 120 9.70 6.60 -3.33
N PHE A 121 9.51 7.22 -4.49
CA PHE A 121 10.23 8.40 -4.92
C PHE A 121 9.22 9.52 -5.14
N ILE A 122 9.56 10.71 -4.72
CA ILE A 122 8.75 11.91 -4.89
C ILE A 122 9.64 12.99 -5.45
N ASN A 123 9.13 13.74 -6.38
CA ASN A 123 9.76 14.96 -6.88
C ASN A 123 8.69 15.96 -7.31
N GLU A 124 9.08 17.12 -7.79
CA GLU A 124 8.17 18.18 -8.24
C GLU A 124 7.28 17.77 -9.42
N VAL A 125 7.68 16.73 -10.17
CA VAL A 125 6.94 16.24 -11.34
C VAL A 125 5.83 15.27 -10.96
N GLY A 126 6.02 14.48 -9.91
CA GLY A 126 5.03 13.52 -9.44
C GLY A 126 5.67 12.31 -8.75
N PRO A 127 4.86 11.46 -8.15
CA PRO A 127 5.34 10.28 -7.43
C PRO A 127 5.72 9.14 -8.37
N LEU A 128 6.64 8.32 -7.88
CA LEU A 128 6.85 6.95 -8.34
C LEU A 128 6.83 6.03 -7.11
N GLU A 129 5.94 5.08 -7.10
CA GLU A 129 5.96 3.99 -6.14
C GLU A 129 6.20 2.66 -6.86
N ILE A 130 7.08 1.82 -6.30
CA ILE A 130 7.34 0.47 -6.78
C ILE A 130 7.31 -0.48 -5.58
N ALA A 131 6.46 -1.52 -5.65
CA ALA A 131 6.47 -2.59 -4.67
C ALA A 131 6.47 -3.95 -5.37
N THR A 132 7.25 -4.90 -4.85
CA THR A 132 7.34 -6.24 -5.42
C THR A 132 7.43 -7.30 -4.34
N THR A 133 6.79 -8.45 -4.57
CA THR A 133 7.08 -9.66 -3.79
C THR A 133 7.24 -10.86 -4.73
N ALA A 134 8.04 -11.83 -4.30
CA ALA A 134 8.27 -13.05 -5.09
C ALA A 134 7.06 -13.99 -5.05
N ARG A 135 6.20 -13.90 -4.05
CA ARG A 135 5.11 -14.85 -3.80
C ARG A 135 3.89 -14.13 -3.24
N ALA A 136 2.92 -13.87 -4.12
CA ALA A 136 1.64 -13.31 -3.71
C ALA A 136 0.86 -14.31 -2.84
N GLY A 137 0.26 -13.80 -1.78
CA GLY A 137 -0.68 -14.50 -0.92
C GLY A 137 -2.14 -14.17 -1.25
N VAL A 138 -3.00 -14.43 -0.28
CA VAL A 138 -4.45 -14.28 -0.44
C VAL A 138 -4.89 -12.82 -0.54
N VAL A 139 -4.14 -11.90 0.07
CA VAL A 139 -4.46 -10.46 0.02
C VAL A 139 -4.27 -9.92 -1.39
N LEU A 140 -3.08 -10.13 -1.96
CA LEU A 140 -2.77 -9.70 -3.33
C LEU A 140 -3.63 -10.39 -4.39
N ASN A 141 -4.00 -11.67 -4.14
CA ASN A 141 -4.96 -12.37 -4.97
C ASN A 141 -6.35 -11.73 -4.92
N GLY A 142 -6.86 -11.46 -3.72
CA GLY A 142 -8.19 -10.88 -3.52
C GLY A 142 -8.34 -9.46 -4.05
N ILE A 143 -7.30 -8.62 -3.91
CA ILE A 143 -7.34 -7.22 -4.35
C ILE A 143 -7.09 -7.07 -5.85
N PHE A 144 -6.05 -7.72 -6.37
CA PHE A 144 -5.52 -7.47 -7.71
C PHE A 144 -5.60 -8.65 -8.67
N GLY A 145 -6.18 -9.78 -8.24
CA GLY A 145 -6.30 -10.99 -9.06
C GLY A 145 -4.97 -11.68 -9.37
N ILE A 146 -3.93 -11.43 -8.57
CA ILE A 146 -2.63 -12.07 -8.75
C ILE A 146 -2.74 -13.56 -8.39
N PRO A 147 -2.33 -14.49 -9.25
CA PRO A 147 -2.37 -15.90 -8.89
C PRO A 147 -1.50 -16.21 -7.67
N LEU A 148 -2.01 -17.04 -6.77
CA LEU A 148 -1.29 -17.43 -5.56
C LEU A 148 0.09 -17.99 -5.88
N ASN A 149 1.07 -17.65 -5.05
CA ASN A 149 2.47 -18.05 -5.18
C ASN A 149 3.19 -17.54 -6.45
N LYS A 150 2.58 -16.65 -7.23
CA LYS A 150 3.27 -15.95 -8.32
C LYS A 150 3.87 -14.64 -7.83
N ALA A 151 4.87 -14.16 -8.56
CA ALA A 151 5.45 -12.86 -8.25
C ALA A 151 4.46 -11.74 -8.57
N PHE A 152 4.52 -10.70 -7.78
CA PHE A 152 3.71 -9.49 -7.87
C PHE A 152 4.59 -8.27 -8.06
N GLY A 153 4.17 -7.39 -8.95
CA GLY A 153 4.68 -6.04 -9.10
C GLY A 153 3.55 -5.03 -9.03
N PHE A 154 3.83 -3.94 -8.38
CA PHE A 154 2.96 -2.76 -8.27
C PHE A 154 3.76 -1.52 -8.64
N THR A 155 3.15 -0.64 -9.42
CA THR A 155 3.68 0.68 -9.69
C THR A 155 2.57 1.71 -9.68
N ALA A 156 2.85 2.86 -9.07
CA ALA A 156 2.03 4.05 -9.18
C ALA A 156 2.94 5.18 -9.70
N VAL A 157 2.63 5.72 -10.86
CA VAL A 157 3.52 6.61 -11.63
C VAL A 157 2.81 7.89 -12.01
N GLY A 158 3.32 9.00 -11.53
CA GLY A 158 2.94 10.35 -11.92
C GLY A 158 4.06 11.10 -12.66
N PRO A 159 3.73 12.05 -13.53
CA PRO A 159 2.41 12.33 -14.09
C PRO A 159 1.83 11.16 -14.91
N ALA A 160 0.51 11.12 -15.05
CA ALA A 160 -0.19 9.98 -15.66
C ALA A 160 0.29 9.66 -17.09
N GLY A 161 0.70 10.65 -17.86
CA GLY A 161 1.29 10.45 -19.20
C GLY A 161 2.55 9.58 -19.13
N ILE A 162 3.43 9.82 -18.18
CA ILE A 162 4.63 8.99 -17.94
C ILE A 162 4.19 7.60 -17.49
N GLY A 163 3.17 7.51 -16.63
CA GLY A 163 2.62 6.24 -16.17
C GLY A 163 2.11 5.33 -17.30
N LEU A 164 1.44 5.90 -18.29
CA LEU A 164 1.00 5.14 -19.48
C LEU A 164 2.18 4.67 -20.32
N VAL A 165 3.19 5.51 -20.51
CA VAL A 165 4.41 5.13 -21.25
C VAL A 165 5.16 4.01 -20.54
N THR A 166 5.27 4.06 -19.21
CA THR A 166 5.91 2.98 -18.45
C THR A 166 5.13 1.68 -18.53
N ALA A 167 3.78 1.74 -18.43
CA ALA A 167 2.91 0.57 -18.58
C ALA A 167 3.06 -0.13 -19.93
N ASP A 168 3.09 0.64 -21.03
CA ASP A 168 3.31 0.11 -22.37
C ASP A 168 4.72 -0.49 -22.54
N SER A 169 5.73 0.20 -21.99
CA SER A 169 7.13 -0.25 -22.07
C SER A 169 7.35 -1.59 -21.36
N ILE A 170 6.82 -1.77 -20.16
CA ILE A 170 7.02 -3.04 -19.42
C ILE A 170 6.36 -4.22 -20.11
N LEU A 171 5.24 -4.02 -20.80
CA LEU A 171 4.58 -5.06 -21.60
C LEU A 171 5.39 -5.46 -22.83
N LYS A 172 6.07 -4.50 -23.45
CA LYS A 172 6.89 -4.75 -24.66
C LYS A 172 8.24 -5.38 -24.33
N GLU A 173 8.80 -5.06 -23.17
CA GLU A 173 10.18 -5.40 -22.85
C GLU A 173 10.34 -6.50 -21.78
N SER A 174 9.23 -6.92 -21.15
CA SER A 174 9.25 -7.95 -20.09
C SER A 174 8.11 -8.96 -20.27
N PRO A 175 8.35 -10.26 -20.07
CA PRO A 175 7.34 -11.30 -20.16
C PRO A 175 6.46 -11.31 -18.89
N ILE A 176 5.70 -10.25 -18.71
CA ILE A 176 4.76 -10.06 -17.59
C ILE A 176 3.33 -9.96 -18.11
N LYS A 177 2.37 -10.11 -17.19
CA LYS A 177 0.95 -9.88 -17.46
C LYS A 177 0.46 -8.80 -16.52
N ILE A 178 -0.14 -7.73 -17.05
CA ILE A 178 -0.87 -6.76 -16.25
C ILE A 178 -2.17 -7.40 -15.76
N THR A 179 -2.48 -7.25 -14.49
CA THR A 179 -3.70 -7.75 -13.85
C THR A 179 -4.65 -6.63 -13.47
N PHE A 180 -4.13 -5.42 -13.27
CA PHE A 180 -4.92 -4.26 -12.92
C PHE A 180 -4.25 -3.01 -13.47
N ILE A 181 -5.05 -2.08 -13.98
CA ILE A 181 -4.62 -0.73 -14.36
C ILE A 181 -5.68 0.27 -13.94
N GLU A 182 -5.25 1.35 -13.34
CA GLU A 182 -6.11 2.44 -12.91
C GLU A 182 -5.52 3.77 -13.37
N THR A 183 -6.38 4.64 -13.90
CA THR A 183 -6.03 5.95 -14.44
C THR A 183 -6.65 7.07 -13.60
N PRO A 184 -6.25 8.35 -13.78
CA PRO A 184 -6.82 9.46 -13.03
C PRO A 184 -8.35 9.56 -13.10
N ALA A 185 -8.98 9.11 -14.18
CA ALA A 185 -10.43 9.14 -14.32
C ALA A 185 -11.16 8.26 -13.30
N THR A 186 -10.55 7.18 -12.87
CA THR A 186 -11.10 6.25 -11.88
C THR A 186 -10.64 6.58 -10.46
N LEU A 187 -9.42 7.10 -10.31
CA LEU A 187 -8.85 7.54 -9.02
C LEU A 187 -9.29 8.96 -8.59
N THR A 188 -9.90 9.70 -9.45
CA THR A 188 -10.55 11.01 -9.32
C THR A 188 -9.73 12.23 -8.91
N TYR A 189 -8.57 12.15 -8.26
CA TYR A 189 -7.84 13.35 -7.81
C TYR A 189 -6.32 13.23 -7.89
N ASN A 190 -5.80 12.13 -8.42
CA ASN A 190 -4.37 11.93 -8.47
C ASN A 190 -3.90 11.79 -9.92
N ASN A 191 -2.97 12.62 -10.33
CA ASN A 191 -2.40 12.57 -11.68
C ASN A 191 -1.36 11.44 -11.82
N GLN A 192 -1.77 10.21 -11.54
CA GLN A 192 -0.93 9.03 -11.67
C GLN A 192 -1.65 7.87 -12.35
N VAL A 193 -0.90 6.91 -12.85
CA VAL A 193 -1.38 5.61 -13.29
C VAL A 193 -0.87 4.54 -12.35
N THR A 194 -1.79 3.73 -11.83
CA THR A 194 -1.46 2.56 -11.02
C THR A 194 -1.56 1.31 -11.86
N VAL A 195 -0.52 0.48 -11.81
CA VAL A 195 -0.45 -0.78 -12.56
C VAL A 195 -0.02 -1.90 -11.64
N THR A 196 -0.72 -3.02 -11.67
CA THR A 196 -0.22 -4.27 -11.08
C THR A 196 0.02 -5.32 -12.14
N PHE A 197 1.03 -6.13 -11.92
CA PHE A 197 1.46 -7.13 -12.89
C PHE A 197 2.05 -8.36 -12.20
N THR A 198 2.07 -9.47 -12.94
CA THR A 198 2.59 -10.76 -12.48
C THR A 198 3.41 -11.42 -13.57
N GLY A 199 4.23 -12.37 -13.17
CA GLY A 199 5.09 -13.15 -14.07
C GLY A 199 6.09 -13.99 -13.25
N ASP A 200 7.17 -14.40 -13.88
CA ASP A 200 8.31 -14.94 -13.13
C ASP A 200 9.00 -13.81 -12.35
N TYR A 201 9.56 -14.09 -11.19
CA TYR A 201 10.11 -13.06 -10.31
C TYR A 201 11.20 -12.22 -10.99
N SER A 202 12.04 -12.84 -11.82
CA SER A 202 13.04 -12.12 -12.61
C SER A 202 12.42 -11.13 -13.60
N ALA A 203 11.31 -11.52 -14.24
CA ALA A 203 10.58 -10.67 -15.17
C ALA A 203 9.91 -9.50 -14.43
N VAL A 204 9.31 -9.75 -13.27
CA VAL A 204 8.72 -8.72 -12.41
C VAL A 204 9.78 -7.72 -11.95
N LYS A 205 10.95 -8.20 -11.51
CA LYS A 205 12.07 -7.30 -11.14
C LYS A 205 12.56 -6.49 -12.32
N LYS A 206 12.74 -7.11 -13.49
CA LYS A 206 13.13 -6.40 -14.72
C LYS A 206 12.12 -5.32 -15.07
N ALA A 207 10.83 -5.63 -15.05
CA ALA A 207 9.77 -4.67 -15.31
C ALA A 207 9.82 -3.49 -14.33
N SER A 208 10.02 -3.75 -13.03
CA SER A 208 10.13 -2.71 -12.00
C SER A 208 11.33 -1.79 -12.21
N THR A 209 12.49 -2.34 -12.57
CA THR A 209 13.66 -1.54 -12.93
C THR A 209 13.40 -0.68 -14.16
N LEU A 210 12.76 -1.24 -15.17
CA LEU A 210 12.42 -0.51 -16.38
C LEU A 210 11.46 0.66 -16.12
N VAL A 211 10.49 0.50 -15.20
CA VAL A 211 9.61 1.60 -14.78
C VAL A 211 10.43 2.74 -14.18
N TYR A 212 11.35 2.42 -13.25
CA TYR A 212 12.21 3.42 -12.63
C TYR A 212 13.05 4.17 -13.66
N ASP A 213 13.73 3.45 -14.55
CA ASP A 213 14.60 4.04 -15.57
C ASP A 213 13.83 4.96 -16.53
N LYS A 214 12.66 4.51 -17.00
CA LYS A 214 11.80 5.29 -17.90
C LYS A 214 11.21 6.51 -17.21
N TRP A 215 10.73 6.35 -15.98
CA TRP A 215 10.20 7.47 -15.20
C TRP A 215 11.28 8.51 -14.94
N SER A 216 12.48 8.12 -14.48
CA SER A 216 13.58 9.00 -14.23
C SER A 216 13.99 9.77 -15.49
N ALA A 217 14.13 9.08 -16.62
CA ALA A 217 14.51 9.72 -17.88
C ALA A 217 13.45 10.74 -18.36
N LEU A 218 12.17 10.43 -18.22
CA LEU A 218 11.08 11.33 -18.62
C LEU A 218 10.88 12.48 -17.63
N ALA A 219 11.00 12.22 -16.32
CA ALA A 219 10.92 13.25 -15.30
C ALA A 219 12.08 14.29 -15.46
N ALA A 220 13.28 13.84 -15.80
CA ALA A 220 14.41 14.72 -16.06
C ALA A 220 14.15 15.71 -17.22
N THR A 221 13.33 15.35 -18.20
CA THR A 221 12.94 16.30 -19.28
C THR A 221 12.10 17.47 -18.78
N LEU A 222 11.50 17.32 -17.60
CA LEU A 222 10.72 18.34 -16.91
C LEU A 222 11.54 19.10 -15.84
N GLY A 223 12.86 18.82 -15.79
CA GLY A 223 13.79 19.50 -14.89
C GLY A 223 13.79 19.01 -13.45
N SER A 224 13.31 17.78 -13.22
CA SER A 224 13.21 17.22 -11.88
C SER A 224 14.05 15.95 -11.70
N GLU A 225 14.80 15.90 -10.60
CA GLU A 225 15.57 14.71 -10.20
C GLU A 225 14.74 13.85 -9.21
N PRO A 226 14.82 12.51 -9.32
CA PRO A 226 14.10 11.63 -8.39
C PRO A 226 14.74 11.66 -7.00
N GLU A 227 13.94 11.91 -5.98
CA GLU A 227 14.35 11.81 -4.58
C GLU A 227 13.59 10.71 -3.86
N SER A 228 14.30 9.85 -3.12
CA SER A 228 13.66 8.85 -2.29
C SER A 228 12.93 9.53 -1.13
N ILE A 229 11.75 9.05 -0.77
CA ILE A 229 11.00 9.50 0.41
C ILE A 229 11.85 9.43 1.70
N TYR A 230 12.86 8.58 1.75
CA TYR A 230 13.81 8.49 2.86
C TYR A 230 14.89 9.58 2.84
N THR A 231 15.13 10.23 1.71
CA THR A 231 16.06 11.39 1.63
C THR A 231 15.35 12.70 1.87
N PHE A 232 14.03 12.74 1.76
CA PHE A 232 13.19 13.92 1.97
C PHE A 232 12.92 14.26 3.44
N GLY A 233 13.44 13.60 4.37
CA GLY A 233 13.30 13.94 5.77
C GLY A 233 14.06 12.98 6.64
N GLN A 234 14.77 13.54 7.57
CA GLN A 234 15.21 12.80 8.73
C GLN A 234 13.99 12.11 9.35
N PRO A 235 14.13 10.94 9.98
CA PRO A 235 13.01 10.18 10.55
C PRO A 235 12.12 10.95 11.53
N ASP A 236 12.55 12.12 11.96
CA ASP A 236 11.85 12.99 12.94
C ASP A 236 11.06 14.14 12.32
N SER A 237 11.14 14.34 11.02
CA SER A 237 10.25 15.27 10.36
C SER A 237 9.06 14.50 9.83
N SER A 238 7.88 14.79 10.40
CA SER A 238 6.60 14.48 9.78
C SER A 238 6.76 14.51 8.26
N CYS A 239 6.33 13.46 7.57
CA CYS A 239 6.22 13.46 6.11
C CYS A 239 5.46 14.73 5.73
N GLN A 240 6.15 15.82 5.53
CA GLN A 240 5.57 16.96 4.88
C GLN A 240 5.40 16.51 3.43
N CYS A 241 4.25 15.93 3.16
CA CYS A 241 3.77 15.84 1.80
C CYS A 241 3.90 17.25 1.25
N ILE A 242 4.78 17.41 0.28
CA ILE A 242 4.84 18.65 -0.48
C ILE A 242 3.47 18.78 -1.10
N MET A 243 2.69 19.70 -0.56
CA MET A 243 1.40 20.06 -1.11
C MET A 243 1.66 20.80 -2.42
N PHE A 244 1.15 20.26 -3.49
CA PHE A 244 0.91 20.98 -4.72
C PHE A 244 -0.58 21.09 -4.94
#